data_7602f7478b8c757d519152fb8a9eae1a
#
_entry.id   7602f7478b8c757d519152fb8a9eae1a
#
_cell.length_a   1.000
_cell.length_b   1.000
_cell.length_c   1.000
_cell.angle_alpha   90.00
_cell.angle_beta   90.00
_cell.angle_gamma   90.00
#
_symmetry.space_group_name_H-M   'P 1'
#
loop_
_entity.id
_entity.type
_entity.pdbx_description
1 polymer ?
#
loop_
_entity_poly.entity_id
_entity_poly.type
_entity_poly.pdbx_seq_one_letter_code
_entity_poly.pdbx_strand_id
1 'polypeptide(L)'
;MLFRSFSSSRVNCSSRLSNRELQFTLDELKLAQKQLVESEKMAALGGLVAGIAHEINTPLGIGVTAASHLEDETRKLMKLVDEGKVSRAALDTYQTDALSSAQLILSNLRRAGHLIKSFKQVAVDQSSEQAREIDLKTYLEEILVSLGPALKKTPHRVSIKCPENLRLLTYPGAISQIVVNLVMNSLIHGFEGIEHGEIRIECQSYDEEWLLLYRDNGVGMSEDVRQRVFDPFFTTKRGQGGSGLGLHVVYNLVTQLLRGSLDCISAPGKGVEFQIQLPRRVLQLQV
;
A
#
# COMPACT_ATOMS: atom_id res chain seq x y z
N MET A 1 19.02 56.39 -39.76
CA MET A 1 18.06 55.29 -39.63
C MET A 1 18.70 53.93 -39.28
N LEU A 2 19.90 53.89 -38.71
CA LEU A 2 20.66 52.62 -38.47
C LEU A 2 20.80 52.24 -36.95
N PHE A 3 20.30 53.02 -36.04
CA PHE A 3 20.45 52.74 -34.58
C PHE A 3 19.29 52.00 -33.91
N ARG A 4 18.14 51.77 -34.59
CA ARG A 4 16.99 51.04 -34.02
C ARG A 4 17.02 49.52 -34.22
N SER A 5 17.83 48.99 -35.14
CA SER A 5 17.88 47.54 -35.41
C SER A 5 18.79 46.75 -34.45
N PHE A 6 19.79 47.40 -33.82
CA PHE A 6 20.74 46.75 -32.92
C PHE A 6 20.19 46.47 -31.50
N SER A 7 19.25 47.26 -31.02
CA SER A 7 18.67 47.06 -29.67
C SER A 7 17.66 45.91 -29.65
N SER A 8 16.89 45.72 -30.71
CA SER A 8 15.90 44.64 -30.83
C SER A 8 16.54 43.26 -30.95
N SER A 9 17.69 43.11 -31.61
CA SER A 9 18.44 41.85 -31.71
C SER A 9 19.05 41.39 -30.39
N ARG A 10 19.57 42.31 -29.55
CA ARG A 10 20.15 41.99 -28.25
C ARG A 10 19.10 41.56 -27.22
N VAL A 11 17.95 42.21 -27.19
CA VAL A 11 16.83 41.85 -26.33
C VAL A 11 16.28 40.45 -26.69
N ASN A 12 16.13 40.17 -27.99
CA ASN A 12 15.67 38.86 -28.46
C ASN A 12 16.67 37.71 -28.18
N CYS A 13 17.97 37.99 -28.21
CA CYS A 13 19.02 37.01 -27.90
C CYS A 13 19.06 36.72 -26.39
N SER A 14 18.97 37.73 -25.53
CA SER A 14 18.94 37.59 -24.08
C SER A 14 17.69 36.85 -23.61
N SER A 15 16.50 37.17 -24.16
CA SER A 15 15.26 36.45 -23.90
C SER A 15 15.31 34.96 -24.29
N ARG A 16 15.95 34.62 -25.42
CA ARG A 16 16.10 33.22 -25.87
C ARG A 16 17.08 32.43 -25.04
N LEU A 17 18.15 33.06 -24.54
CA LEU A 17 19.09 32.43 -23.60
C LEU A 17 18.42 32.15 -22.25
N SER A 18 17.75 33.18 -21.70
CA SER A 18 16.98 33.01 -20.44
C SER A 18 15.88 31.94 -20.52
N ASN A 19 15.16 31.86 -21.65
CA ASN A 19 14.16 30.81 -21.86
C ASN A 19 14.79 29.42 -22.00
N ARG A 20 15.99 29.28 -22.57
CA ARG A 20 16.70 27.97 -22.61
C ARG A 20 17.20 27.55 -21.25
N GLU A 21 17.74 28.46 -20.45
CA GLU A 21 18.17 28.20 -19.08
C GLU A 21 16.97 27.81 -18.20
N LEU A 22 15.86 28.51 -18.32
CA LEU A 22 14.62 28.19 -17.62
C LEU A 22 14.10 26.79 -18.01
N GLN A 23 14.12 26.46 -19.32
CA GLN A 23 13.70 25.15 -19.79
C GLN A 23 14.61 24.04 -19.28
N PHE A 24 15.92 24.24 -19.32
CA PHE A 24 16.90 23.29 -18.76
C PHE A 24 16.66 23.05 -17.27
N THR A 25 16.49 24.12 -16.47
CA THR A 25 16.22 24.02 -15.02
C THR A 25 14.90 23.33 -14.74
N LEU A 26 13.85 23.55 -15.56
CA LEU A 26 12.56 22.85 -15.46
C LEU A 26 12.70 21.36 -15.76
N ASP A 27 13.51 20.99 -16.73
CA ASP A 27 13.73 19.58 -17.10
C ASP A 27 14.56 18.86 -16.01
N GLU A 28 15.59 19.50 -15.45
CA GLU A 28 16.33 19.00 -14.30
C GLU A 28 15.43 18.81 -13.06
N LEU A 29 14.56 19.79 -12.78
CA LEU A 29 13.63 19.72 -11.67
C LEU A 29 12.64 18.55 -11.83
N LYS A 30 12.10 18.36 -13.04
CA LYS A 30 11.20 17.23 -13.35
C LYS A 30 11.91 15.88 -13.19
N LEU A 31 13.17 15.79 -13.63
CA LEU A 31 13.96 14.57 -13.49
C LEU A 31 14.23 14.25 -12.01
N ALA A 32 14.64 15.25 -11.24
CA ALA A 32 14.86 15.10 -9.80
C ALA A 32 13.56 14.71 -9.06
N GLN A 33 12.43 15.31 -9.39
CA GLN A 33 11.12 14.97 -8.85
C GLN A 33 10.75 13.51 -9.17
N LYS A 34 10.97 13.05 -10.41
CA LYS A 34 10.72 11.66 -10.80
C LYS A 34 11.58 10.68 -9.99
N GLN A 35 12.87 10.98 -9.82
CA GLN A 35 13.78 10.16 -9.00
C GLN A 35 13.35 10.08 -7.53
N LEU A 36 12.88 11.19 -6.96
CA LEU A 36 12.37 11.22 -5.58
C LEU A 36 11.11 10.37 -5.43
N VAL A 37 10.16 10.45 -6.37
CA VAL A 37 8.95 9.61 -6.36
C VAL A 37 9.31 8.13 -6.47
N GLU A 38 10.26 7.76 -7.33
CA GLU A 38 10.75 6.37 -7.43
C GLU A 38 11.43 5.91 -6.14
N SER A 39 12.24 6.76 -5.53
CA SER A 39 12.89 6.46 -4.25
C SER A 39 11.87 6.24 -3.14
N GLU A 40 10.80 7.03 -3.09
CA GLU A 40 9.74 6.87 -2.10
C GLU A 40 8.91 5.60 -2.33
N LYS A 41 8.60 5.27 -3.60
CA LYS A 41 8.00 3.97 -3.94
C LYS A 41 8.86 2.82 -3.43
N MET A 42 10.19 2.88 -3.64
CA MET A 42 11.12 1.84 -3.17
C MET A 42 11.23 1.79 -1.65
N ALA A 43 11.20 2.92 -0.96
CA ALA A 43 11.22 2.97 0.50
C ALA A 43 9.94 2.37 1.10
N ALA A 44 8.77 2.69 0.56
CA ALA A 44 7.49 2.10 0.96
C ALA A 44 7.48 0.58 0.71
N LEU A 45 7.96 0.13 -0.45
CA LEU A 45 8.08 -1.28 -0.79
C LEU A 45 9.08 -2.00 0.13
N GLY A 46 10.22 -1.39 0.45
CA GLY A 46 11.25 -1.96 1.34
C GLY A 46 10.71 -2.26 2.74
N GLY A 47 9.93 -1.37 3.32
CA GLY A 47 9.25 -1.59 4.61
C GLY A 47 8.24 -2.75 4.56
N LEU A 48 7.48 -2.85 3.47
CA LEU A 48 6.55 -3.95 3.24
C LEU A 48 7.27 -5.30 3.07
N VAL A 49 8.38 -5.35 2.32
CA VAL A 49 9.19 -6.58 2.09
C VAL A 49 9.68 -7.16 3.41
N ALA A 50 10.29 -6.35 4.28
CA ALA A 50 10.79 -6.81 5.57
C ALA A 50 9.66 -7.34 6.47
N GLY A 51 8.53 -6.66 6.51
CA GLY A 51 7.35 -7.07 7.28
C GLY A 51 6.74 -8.37 6.77
N ILE A 52 6.60 -8.53 5.46
CA ILE A 52 6.02 -9.73 4.85
C ILE A 52 6.94 -10.94 5.00
N ALA A 53 8.26 -10.78 4.87
CA ALA A 53 9.20 -11.85 5.14
C ALA A 53 8.99 -12.42 6.56
N HIS A 54 8.79 -11.58 7.55
CA HIS A 54 8.48 -12.01 8.92
C HIS A 54 7.12 -12.73 9.01
N GLU A 55 6.08 -12.21 8.35
CA GLU A 55 4.73 -12.82 8.33
C GLU A 55 4.67 -14.16 7.59
N ILE A 56 5.53 -14.37 6.58
CA ILE A 56 5.67 -15.66 5.87
C ILE A 56 6.45 -16.66 6.73
N ASN A 57 7.51 -16.21 7.41
CA ASN A 57 8.33 -17.09 8.24
C ASN A 57 7.55 -17.67 9.44
N THR A 58 6.57 -16.95 9.97
CA THR A 58 5.72 -17.43 11.07
C THR A 58 4.93 -18.69 10.70
N PRO A 59 4.08 -18.72 9.67
CA PRO A 59 3.36 -19.94 9.28
C PRO A 59 4.30 -21.05 8.79
N LEU A 60 5.42 -20.71 8.16
CA LEU A 60 6.44 -21.69 7.79
C LEU A 60 7.03 -22.36 9.03
N GLY A 61 7.42 -21.58 10.06
CA GLY A 61 7.95 -22.10 11.32
C GLY A 61 6.96 -23.04 12.03
N ILE A 62 5.69 -22.66 12.09
CA ILE A 62 4.63 -23.52 12.64
C ILE A 62 4.49 -24.81 11.81
N GLY A 63 4.49 -24.70 10.48
CA GLY A 63 4.44 -25.86 9.61
C GLY A 63 5.61 -26.82 9.78
N VAL A 64 6.83 -26.30 9.89
CA VAL A 64 8.05 -27.11 10.15
C VAL A 64 7.96 -27.80 11.51
N THR A 65 7.56 -27.09 12.57
CA THR A 65 7.41 -27.67 13.91
C THR A 65 6.38 -28.80 13.91
N ALA A 66 5.21 -28.58 13.26
CA ALA A 66 4.19 -29.62 13.17
C ALA A 66 4.64 -30.84 12.33
N ALA A 67 5.42 -30.62 11.28
CA ALA A 67 5.99 -31.69 10.46
C ALA A 67 7.02 -32.51 11.25
N SER A 68 7.91 -31.87 12.03
CA SER A 68 8.87 -32.51 12.89
C SER A 68 8.18 -33.34 13.99
N HIS A 69 7.10 -32.80 14.59
CA HIS A 69 6.32 -33.54 15.56
C HIS A 69 5.67 -34.79 14.94
N LEU A 70 5.09 -34.67 13.75
CA LEU A 70 4.51 -35.80 13.02
C LEU A 70 5.57 -36.87 12.70
N GLU A 71 6.77 -36.46 12.29
CA GLU A 71 7.88 -37.36 12.03
C GLU A 71 8.27 -38.14 13.31
N ASP A 72 8.42 -37.44 14.43
CA ASP A 72 8.78 -38.06 15.73
C ASP A 72 7.72 -39.08 16.21
N GLU A 73 6.43 -38.72 16.15
CA GLU A 73 5.35 -39.64 16.52
C GLU A 73 5.28 -40.84 15.57
N THR A 74 5.51 -40.63 14.28
CA THR A 74 5.60 -41.73 13.31
C THR A 74 6.74 -42.69 13.64
N ARG A 75 7.93 -42.16 13.97
CA ARG A 75 9.10 -42.97 14.36
C ARG A 75 8.83 -43.78 15.65
N LYS A 76 8.16 -43.16 16.64
CA LYS A 76 7.75 -43.87 17.88
C LYS A 76 6.79 -45.03 17.59
N LEU A 77 5.78 -44.79 16.74
CA LEU A 77 4.84 -45.86 16.36
C LEU A 77 5.57 -46.98 15.61
N MET A 78 6.43 -46.68 14.66
CA MET A 78 7.21 -47.69 13.93
C MET A 78 8.05 -48.56 14.87
N LYS A 79 8.68 -47.98 15.90
CA LYS A 79 9.43 -48.72 16.88
C LYS A 79 8.53 -49.69 17.69
N LEU A 80 7.32 -49.24 18.05
CA LEU A 80 6.34 -50.13 18.73
C LEU A 80 5.86 -51.27 17.83
N VAL A 81 5.75 -51.03 16.50
CA VAL A 81 5.45 -52.06 15.49
C VAL A 81 6.55 -53.12 15.42
N ASP A 82 7.82 -52.64 15.32
CA ASP A 82 8.98 -53.56 15.24
C ASP A 82 9.16 -54.40 16.48
N GLU A 83 8.81 -53.84 17.68
CA GLU A 83 8.84 -54.57 18.95
C GLU A 83 7.61 -55.45 19.21
N GLY A 84 6.60 -55.45 18.32
CA GLY A 84 5.34 -56.18 18.47
C GLY A 84 4.48 -55.69 19.64
N LYS A 85 4.65 -54.42 20.09
CA LYS A 85 4.01 -53.83 21.26
C LYS A 85 2.89 -52.82 20.92
N VAL A 86 2.40 -52.78 19.71
CA VAL A 86 1.35 -51.83 19.31
C VAL A 86 0.06 -52.13 20.01
N SER A 87 -0.42 -51.16 20.80
CA SER A 87 -1.76 -51.22 21.42
C SER A 87 -2.77 -50.40 20.62
N ARG A 88 -4.07 -50.73 20.77
CA ARG A 88 -5.14 -49.93 20.17
C ARG A 88 -5.08 -48.47 20.57
N ALA A 89 -4.81 -48.20 21.87
CA ALA A 89 -4.69 -46.85 22.41
C ALA A 89 -3.52 -46.08 21.76
N ALA A 90 -2.36 -46.73 21.54
CA ALA A 90 -1.24 -46.09 20.89
C ALA A 90 -1.55 -45.71 19.43
N LEU A 91 -2.32 -46.57 18.73
CA LEU A 91 -2.76 -46.30 17.37
C LEU A 91 -3.76 -45.13 17.30
N ASP A 92 -4.75 -45.11 18.19
CA ASP A 92 -5.77 -44.06 18.26
C ASP A 92 -5.13 -42.71 18.60
N THR A 93 -4.14 -42.66 19.51
CA THR A 93 -3.35 -41.45 19.81
C THR A 93 -2.60 -40.97 18.59
N TYR A 94 -1.84 -41.87 17.95
CA TYR A 94 -1.10 -41.50 16.72
C TYR A 94 -2.00 -40.95 15.61
N GLN A 95 -3.15 -41.57 15.37
CA GLN A 95 -4.10 -41.10 14.35
C GLN A 95 -4.57 -39.67 14.65
N THR A 96 -4.88 -39.37 15.91
CA THR A 96 -5.31 -38.02 16.33
C THR A 96 -4.20 -37.00 16.12
N ASP A 97 -2.98 -37.32 16.56
CA ASP A 97 -1.83 -36.42 16.48
C ASP A 97 -1.38 -36.22 15.03
N ALA A 98 -1.40 -37.29 14.21
CA ALA A 98 -1.06 -37.21 12.79
C ALA A 98 -2.05 -36.36 12.02
N LEU A 99 -3.36 -36.53 12.25
CA LEU A 99 -4.38 -35.72 11.59
C LEU A 99 -4.29 -34.24 12.00
N SER A 100 -4.12 -33.97 13.28
CA SER A 100 -3.95 -32.62 13.83
C SER A 100 -2.73 -31.94 13.23
N SER A 101 -1.58 -32.62 13.21
CA SER A 101 -0.34 -32.11 12.63
C SER A 101 -0.48 -31.84 11.13
N ALA A 102 -1.09 -32.73 10.37
CA ALA A 102 -1.34 -32.56 8.95
C ALA A 102 -2.26 -31.37 8.66
N GLN A 103 -3.32 -31.18 9.44
CA GLN A 103 -4.21 -30.02 9.32
C GLN A 103 -3.48 -28.70 9.64
N LEU A 104 -2.64 -28.69 10.68
CA LEU A 104 -1.84 -27.53 11.06
C LEU A 104 -0.85 -27.15 9.95
N ILE A 105 -0.14 -28.13 9.38
CA ILE A 105 0.76 -27.93 8.23
C ILE A 105 0.01 -27.32 7.06
N LEU A 106 -1.09 -27.94 6.65
CA LEU A 106 -1.85 -27.53 5.47
C LEU A 106 -2.43 -26.12 5.60
N SER A 107 -3.00 -25.78 6.77
CA SER A 107 -3.55 -24.45 7.04
C SER A 107 -2.47 -23.36 7.01
N ASN A 108 -1.31 -23.62 7.58
CA ASN A 108 -0.21 -22.66 7.59
C ASN A 108 0.47 -22.50 6.22
N LEU A 109 0.62 -23.58 5.45
CA LEU A 109 1.10 -23.49 4.07
C LEU A 109 0.14 -22.71 3.16
N ARG A 110 -1.16 -22.91 3.30
CA ARG A 110 -2.18 -22.12 2.58
C ARG A 110 -2.10 -20.65 2.94
N ARG A 111 -1.92 -20.34 4.23
CA ARG A 111 -1.75 -18.96 4.70
C ARG A 111 -0.49 -18.32 4.11
N ALA A 112 0.66 -19.00 4.13
CA ALA A 112 1.89 -18.51 3.53
C ALA A 112 1.74 -18.29 2.02
N GLY A 113 1.11 -19.22 1.31
CA GLY A 113 0.82 -19.09 -0.13
C GLY A 113 -0.07 -17.89 -0.46
N HIS A 114 -1.10 -17.62 0.36
CA HIS A 114 -1.96 -16.44 0.21
C HIS A 114 -1.17 -15.14 0.42
N LEU A 115 -0.33 -15.05 1.47
CA LEU A 115 0.52 -13.90 1.73
C LEU A 115 1.47 -13.60 0.56
N ILE A 116 2.14 -14.66 0.02
CA ILE A 116 3.03 -14.52 -1.14
C ILE A 116 2.27 -14.03 -2.37
N LYS A 117 1.09 -14.59 -2.64
CA LYS A 117 0.26 -14.20 -3.79
C LYS A 117 -0.17 -12.73 -3.70
N SER A 118 -0.72 -12.31 -2.56
CA SER A 118 -1.17 -10.92 -2.33
C SER A 118 -0.01 -9.94 -2.43
N PHE A 119 1.13 -10.26 -1.82
CA PHE A 119 2.31 -9.40 -1.93
C PHE A 119 2.83 -9.30 -3.37
N LYS A 120 2.96 -10.44 -4.07
CA LYS A 120 3.40 -10.44 -5.47
C LYS A 120 2.50 -9.56 -6.33
N GLN A 121 1.18 -9.62 -6.12
CA GLN A 121 0.21 -8.81 -6.85
C GLN A 121 0.43 -7.32 -6.60
N VAL A 122 0.50 -6.91 -5.32
CA VAL A 122 0.73 -5.51 -4.93
C VAL A 122 2.10 -5.01 -5.43
N ALA A 123 3.17 -5.79 -5.28
CA ALA A 123 4.52 -5.40 -5.70
C ALA A 123 4.64 -5.27 -7.23
N VAL A 124 4.01 -6.17 -8.00
CA VAL A 124 3.98 -6.11 -9.47
C VAL A 124 3.14 -4.93 -9.93
N ASP A 125 1.97 -4.71 -9.32
CA ASP A 125 1.10 -3.60 -9.68
C ASP A 125 1.73 -2.24 -9.35
N GLN A 126 2.47 -2.09 -8.25
CA GLN A 126 3.21 -0.87 -7.93
C GLN A 126 4.30 -0.53 -8.94
N SER A 127 4.88 -1.53 -9.61
CA SER A 127 5.88 -1.35 -10.66
C SER A 127 5.28 -1.27 -12.08
N SER A 128 4.00 -1.61 -12.25
CA SER A 128 3.33 -1.65 -13.55
C SER A 128 2.58 -0.35 -13.82
N GLU A 129 2.86 0.26 -14.96
CA GLU A 129 2.11 1.42 -15.48
C GLU A 129 0.97 1.00 -16.43
N GLN A 130 0.51 -0.26 -16.37
CA GLN A 130 -0.55 -0.76 -17.26
C GLN A 130 -1.91 -0.73 -16.58
N ALA A 131 -2.89 -0.16 -17.27
CA ALA A 131 -4.29 -0.23 -16.87
C ALA A 131 -4.84 -1.65 -17.10
N ARG A 132 -5.56 -2.17 -16.12
CA ARG A 132 -6.27 -3.45 -16.22
C ARG A 132 -7.60 -3.44 -15.47
N GLU A 133 -8.46 -4.38 -15.77
CA GLU A 133 -9.70 -4.57 -15.03
C GLU A 133 -9.41 -5.23 -13.67
N ILE A 134 -9.98 -4.67 -12.61
CA ILE A 134 -9.91 -5.21 -11.26
C ILE A 134 -11.30 -5.27 -10.62
N ASP A 135 -11.50 -6.21 -9.71
CA ASP A 135 -12.56 -6.15 -8.71
C ASP A 135 -12.05 -5.34 -7.52
N LEU A 136 -12.63 -4.16 -7.29
CA LEU A 136 -12.10 -3.20 -6.32
C LEU A 136 -12.09 -3.75 -4.90
N LYS A 137 -13.16 -4.44 -4.46
CA LYS A 137 -13.24 -4.99 -3.11
C LYS A 137 -12.13 -6.00 -2.85
N THR A 138 -12.00 -6.99 -3.73
CA THR A 138 -10.95 -8.01 -3.64
C THR A 138 -9.56 -7.37 -3.62
N TYR A 139 -9.34 -6.36 -4.46
CA TYR A 139 -8.04 -5.70 -4.55
C TYR A 139 -7.71 -4.88 -3.29
N LEU A 140 -8.68 -4.17 -2.70
CA LEU A 140 -8.48 -3.46 -1.42
C LEU A 140 -8.17 -4.44 -0.28
N GLU A 141 -8.81 -5.60 -0.23
CA GLU A 141 -8.52 -6.64 0.74
C GLU A 141 -7.08 -7.19 0.57
N GLU A 142 -6.60 -7.39 -0.67
CA GLU A 142 -5.21 -7.78 -0.96
C GLU A 142 -4.20 -6.72 -0.48
N ILE A 143 -4.49 -5.43 -0.66
CA ILE A 143 -3.66 -4.34 -0.13
C ILE A 143 -3.60 -4.39 1.40
N LEU A 144 -4.73 -4.57 2.10
CA LEU A 144 -4.74 -4.66 3.56
C LEU A 144 -3.99 -5.90 4.07
N VAL A 145 -4.05 -7.03 3.35
CA VAL A 145 -3.23 -8.21 3.66
C VAL A 145 -1.74 -7.86 3.59
N SER A 146 -1.31 -7.10 2.58
CA SER A 146 0.08 -6.67 2.45
C SER A 146 0.53 -5.68 3.55
N LEU A 147 -0.40 -4.89 4.09
CA LEU A 147 -0.20 -3.98 5.22
C LEU A 147 -0.28 -4.68 6.59
N GLY A 148 -0.65 -5.97 6.61
CA GLY A 148 -0.81 -6.77 7.83
C GLY A 148 0.36 -6.65 8.82
N PRO A 149 1.64 -6.69 8.38
CA PRO A 149 2.78 -6.52 9.27
C PRO A 149 2.85 -5.19 10.00
N ALA A 150 2.41 -4.10 9.35
CA ALA A 150 2.37 -2.77 9.97
C ALA A 150 1.18 -2.65 10.94
N LEU A 151 0.01 -3.13 10.53
CA LEU A 151 -1.23 -3.05 11.29
C LEU A 151 -1.19 -3.90 12.57
N LYS A 152 -0.65 -5.13 12.51
CA LYS A 152 -0.57 -6.03 13.66
C LYS A 152 0.35 -5.55 14.80
N LYS A 153 1.25 -4.61 14.51
CA LYS A 153 2.11 -3.99 15.53
C LYS A 153 1.38 -2.93 16.35
N THR A 154 0.15 -2.63 16.01
CA THR A 154 -0.66 -1.57 16.62
C THR A 154 -2.02 -2.12 17.06
N PRO A 155 -2.68 -1.51 18.05
CA PRO A 155 -4.04 -1.89 18.44
C PRO A 155 -5.12 -1.30 17.53
N HIS A 156 -4.72 -0.66 16.41
CA HIS A 156 -5.62 0.04 15.49
C HIS A 156 -6.36 -0.93 14.57
N ARG A 157 -7.54 -0.51 14.10
CA ARG A 157 -8.41 -1.33 13.25
C ARG A 157 -8.62 -0.66 11.89
N VAL A 158 -8.70 -1.49 10.86
CA VAL A 158 -9.07 -1.05 9.50
C VAL A 158 -10.29 -1.83 9.05
N SER A 159 -11.28 -1.13 8.50
CA SER A 159 -12.49 -1.72 7.93
C SER A 159 -12.69 -1.26 6.49
N ILE A 160 -13.18 -2.17 5.64
CA ILE A 160 -13.56 -1.89 4.25
C ILE A 160 -15.05 -2.09 4.10
N LYS A 161 -15.72 -1.11 3.49
CA LYS A 161 -17.10 -1.19 3.05
C LYS A 161 -17.13 -0.86 1.55
N CYS A 162 -17.18 -1.88 0.72
CA CYS A 162 -17.13 -1.77 -0.73
C CYS A 162 -18.26 -2.62 -1.35
N PRO A 163 -18.98 -2.12 -2.36
CA PRO A 163 -19.96 -2.92 -3.08
C PRO A 163 -19.33 -4.17 -3.70
N GLU A 164 -20.07 -5.26 -3.71
CA GLU A 164 -19.67 -6.48 -4.40
C GLU A 164 -19.62 -6.24 -5.91
N ASN A 165 -18.65 -6.87 -6.59
CA ASN A 165 -18.49 -6.84 -8.05
C ASN A 165 -18.32 -5.42 -8.65
N LEU A 166 -17.75 -4.48 -7.90
CA LEU A 166 -17.36 -3.17 -8.44
C LEU A 166 -16.10 -3.33 -9.30
N ARG A 167 -16.31 -3.49 -10.61
CA ARG A 167 -15.23 -3.64 -11.58
C ARG A 167 -14.80 -2.30 -12.15
N LEU A 168 -13.50 -2.08 -12.19
CA LEU A 168 -12.87 -0.85 -12.66
C LEU A 168 -11.77 -1.17 -13.66
N LEU A 169 -11.72 -0.43 -14.77
CA LEU A 169 -10.56 -0.40 -15.66
C LEU A 169 -9.65 0.75 -15.22
N THR A 170 -8.59 0.43 -14.49
CA THR A 170 -7.75 1.42 -13.81
C THR A 170 -6.29 0.96 -13.74
N TYR A 171 -5.43 1.78 -13.16
CA TYR A 171 -4.04 1.46 -12.82
C TYR A 171 -4.00 0.92 -11.38
N PRO A 172 -3.92 -0.42 -11.16
CA PRO A 172 -3.99 -0.98 -9.81
C PRO A 172 -2.87 -0.50 -8.90
N GLY A 173 -1.66 -0.32 -9.46
CA GLY A 173 -0.53 0.21 -8.72
C GLY A 173 -0.78 1.61 -8.13
N ALA A 174 -1.50 2.46 -8.85
CA ALA A 174 -1.89 3.77 -8.34
C ALA A 174 -2.87 3.66 -7.16
N ILE A 175 -3.89 2.79 -7.27
CA ILE A 175 -4.84 2.53 -6.17
C ILE A 175 -4.10 1.97 -4.95
N SER A 176 -3.20 1.00 -5.15
CA SER A 176 -2.39 0.44 -4.07
C SER A 176 -1.55 1.52 -3.38
N GLN A 177 -0.85 2.34 -4.15
CA GLN A 177 0.01 3.40 -3.60
C GLN A 177 -0.80 4.46 -2.83
N ILE A 178 -1.99 4.84 -3.33
CA ILE A 178 -2.91 5.74 -2.63
C ILE A 178 -3.28 5.16 -1.27
N VAL A 179 -3.80 3.93 -1.23
CA VAL A 179 -4.27 3.29 0.01
C VAL A 179 -3.12 3.08 0.99
N VAL A 180 -1.96 2.60 0.53
CA VAL A 180 -0.77 2.42 1.37
C VAL A 180 -0.35 3.74 2.00
N ASN A 181 -0.24 4.83 1.23
CA ASN A 181 0.15 6.14 1.74
C ASN A 181 -0.84 6.67 2.77
N LEU A 182 -2.15 6.56 2.52
CA LEU A 182 -3.17 7.02 3.46
C LEU A 182 -3.13 6.23 4.77
N VAL A 183 -3.05 4.89 4.71
CA VAL A 183 -2.97 4.03 5.90
C VAL A 183 -1.70 4.32 6.69
N MET A 184 -0.54 4.41 6.02
CA MET A 184 0.73 4.71 6.70
C MET A 184 0.72 6.10 7.33
N ASN A 185 0.09 7.10 6.70
CA ASN A 185 -0.06 8.43 7.30
C ASN A 185 -0.92 8.40 8.56
N SER A 186 -2.03 7.66 8.58
CA SER A 186 -2.83 7.51 9.80
C SER A 186 -2.03 6.81 10.90
N LEU A 187 -1.27 5.75 10.59
CA LEU A 187 -0.45 5.03 11.57
C LEU A 187 0.69 5.88 12.13
N ILE A 188 1.35 6.71 11.30
CA ILE A 188 2.53 7.50 11.69
C ILE A 188 2.14 8.84 12.32
N HIS A 189 1.15 9.53 11.74
CA HIS A 189 0.78 10.90 12.11
C HIS A 189 -0.58 10.98 12.79
N GLY A 190 -1.59 10.23 12.28
CA GLY A 190 -2.96 10.33 12.73
C GLY A 190 -3.18 9.77 14.12
N PHE A 191 -2.53 8.67 14.45
CA PHE A 191 -2.77 7.96 15.72
C PHE A 191 -1.74 8.24 16.81
N GLU A 192 -1.03 9.36 16.71
CA GLU A 192 -0.13 9.80 17.78
C GLU A 192 -0.92 10.07 19.07
N GLY A 193 -0.61 9.30 20.13
CA GLY A 193 -1.34 9.39 21.39
C GLY A 193 -2.77 8.78 21.37
N ILE A 194 -3.17 8.14 20.28
CA ILE A 194 -4.45 7.42 20.17
C ILE A 194 -4.22 5.94 20.44
N GLU A 195 -4.83 5.43 21.50
CA GLU A 195 -4.68 4.03 21.90
C GLU A 195 -5.41 3.07 20.94
N HIS A 196 -6.63 3.42 20.52
CA HIS A 196 -7.46 2.61 19.62
C HIS A 196 -7.90 3.43 18.40
N GLY A 197 -7.02 3.51 17.39
CA GLY A 197 -7.32 4.17 16.12
C GLY A 197 -8.20 3.30 15.22
N GLU A 198 -9.08 3.94 14.47
CA GLU A 198 -9.99 3.30 13.52
C GLU A 198 -9.84 3.94 12.15
N ILE A 199 -9.59 3.11 11.13
CA ILE A 199 -9.57 3.51 9.72
C ILE A 199 -10.78 2.88 9.03
N ARG A 200 -11.52 3.67 8.27
CA ARG A 200 -12.64 3.23 7.43
C ARG A 200 -12.39 3.59 5.98
N ILE A 201 -12.46 2.60 5.12
CA ILE A 201 -12.36 2.73 3.67
C ILE A 201 -13.72 2.36 3.11
N GLU A 202 -14.44 3.35 2.59
CA GLU A 202 -15.78 3.14 2.01
C GLU A 202 -15.74 3.45 0.52
N CYS A 203 -16.35 2.58 -0.30
CA CYS A 203 -16.48 2.78 -1.74
C CYS A 203 -17.95 2.96 -2.10
N GLN A 204 -18.23 3.96 -2.94
CA GLN A 204 -19.57 4.20 -3.50
C GLN A 204 -19.45 4.22 -5.02
N SER A 205 -20.40 3.56 -5.68
CA SER A 205 -20.41 3.45 -7.13
C SER A 205 -21.50 4.32 -7.71
N TYR A 206 -21.14 5.12 -8.72
CA TYR A 206 -22.04 5.88 -9.57
C TYR A 206 -21.94 5.37 -11.01
N ASP A 207 -22.72 5.90 -11.94
CA ASP A 207 -22.77 5.39 -13.32
C ASP A 207 -21.39 5.41 -14.01
N GLU A 208 -20.76 6.56 -14.07
CA GLU A 208 -19.46 6.77 -14.77
C GLU A 208 -18.27 6.93 -13.81
N GLU A 209 -18.54 7.10 -12.52
CA GLU A 209 -17.56 7.41 -11.50
C GLU A 209 -17.73 6.53 -10.28
N TRP A 210 -16.74 6.54 -9.41
CA TRP A 210 -16.81 5.95 -8.09
C TRP A 210 -16.08 6.84 -7.08
N LEU A 211 -16.52 6.77 -5.85
CA LEU A 211 -15.99 7.56 -4.74
C LEU A 211 -15.31 6.62 -3.74
N LEU A 212 -14.05 6.92 -3.42
CA LEU A 212 -13.33 6.33 -2.31
C LEU A 212 -13.34 7.34 -1.15
N LEU A 213 -13.98 6.96 -0.06
CA LEU A 213 -13.94 7.69 1.21
C LEU A 213 -12.98 7.00 2.15
N TYR A 214 -11.90 7.66 2.47
CA TYR A 214 -10.97 7.21 3.49
C TYR A 214 -11.14 8.08 4.73
N ARG A 215 -11.35 7.47 5.90
CA ARG A 215 -11.53 8.18 7.16
C ARG A 215 -10.68 7.56 8.25
N ASP A 216 -10.08 8.39 9.09
CA ASP A 216 -9.53 7.96 10.37
C ASP A 216 -10.10 8.81 11.51
N ASN A 217 -10.05 8.27 12.73
CA ASN A 217 -10.45 8.95 13.96
C ASN A 217 -9.25 9.49 14.73
N GLY A 218 -8.18 9.88 14.04
CA GLY A 218 -6.94 10.36 14.59
C GLY A 218 -6.99 11.78 15.15
N VAL A 219 -5.82 12.35 15.42
CA VAL A 219 -5.66 13.70 15.98
C VAL A 219 -6.14 14.81 15.04
N GLY A 220 -6.31 14.50 13.74
CA GLY A 220 -6.71 15.47 12.73
C GLY A 220 -5.61 16.52 12.43
N MET A 221 -5.98 17.54 11.65
CA MET A 221 -5.08 18.59 11.19
C MET A 221 -5.65 19.96 11.48
N SER A 222 -4.76 20.94 11.80
CA SER A 222 -5.12 22.35 11.80
C SER A 222 -5.38 22.84 10.37
N GLU A 223 -6.04 23.99 10.23
CA GLU A 223 -6.32 24.59 8.92
C GLU A 223 -5.04 24.87 8.12
N ASP A 224 -3.99 25.39 8.78
CA ASP A 224 -2.69 25.67 8.14
C ASP A 224 -2.03 24.39 7.61
N VAL A 225 -2.12 23.29 8.34
CA VAL A 225 -1.62 21.98 7.91
C VAL A 225 -2.46 21.45 6.76
N ARG A 226 -3.79 21.51 6.87
CA ARG A 226 -4.73 21.04 5.85
C ARG A 226 -4.53 21.70 4.49
N GLN A 227 -4.29 23.01 4.46
CA GLN A 227 -4.04 23.76 3.23
C GLN A 227 -2.75 23.36 2.52
N ARG A 228 -1.77 22.87 3.27
CA ARG A 228 -0.43 22.52 2.78
C ARG A 228 -0.15 21.03 2.70
N VAL A 229 -1.11 20.19 3.11
CA VAL A 229 -0.89 18.74 3.27
C VAL A 229 -0.50 18.02 1.98
N PHE A 230 -0.85 18.60 0.82
CA PHE A 230 -0.46 18.10 -0.50
C PHE A 230 0.79 18.76 -1.08
N ASP A 231 1.37 19.75 -0.40
CA ASP A 231 2.62 20.38 -0.85
C ASP A 231 3.77 19.37 -0.80
N PRO A 232 4.65 19.35 -1.81
CA PRO A 232 5.81 18.49 -1.77
C PRO A 232 6.72 18.83 -0.60
N PHE A 233 7.25 17.80 0.07
CA PHE A 233 8.14 17.91 1.24
C PHE A 233 7.51 18.52 2.49
N PHE A 234 6.21 18.74 2.52
CA PHE A 234 5.52 19.19 3.71
C PHE A 234 5.27 18.01 4.67
N THR A 235 5.79 18.11 5.87
CA THR A 235 5.60 17.10 6.95
C THR A 235 5.67 17.75 8.31
N THR A 236 4.86 17.27 9.23
CA THR A 236 4.90 17.65 10.66
C THR A 236 5.94 16.85 11.45
N LYS A 237 6.54 15.78 10.85
CA LYS A 237 7.53 14.88 11.50
C LYS A 237 8.86 14.82 10.74
N ARG A 238 9.43 15.99 10.43
CA ARG A 238 10.74 16.07 9.76
C ARG A 238 11.84 15.49 10.67
N GLY A 239 12.61 14.53 10.14
CA GLY A 239 13.66 13.83 10.90
C GLY A 239 13.20 12.63 11.72
N GLN A 240 11.89 12.33 11.74
CA GLN A 240 11.30 11.15 12.40
C GLN A 240 10.70 10.16 11.40
N GLY A 241 11.22 10.12 10.16
CA GLY A 241 10.77 9.22 9.10
C GLY A 241 9.70 9.79 8.15
N GLY A 242 9.23 11.03 8.37
CA GLY A 242 8.31 11.69 7.45
C GLY A 242 9.04 12.35 6.28
N SER A 243 8.93 11.81 5.05
CA SER A 243 9.49 12.39 3.83
C SER A 243 8.75 13.66 3.36
N GLY A 244 7.46 13.77 3.71
CA GLY A 244 6.57 14.82 3.23
C GLY A 244 6.16 14.66 1.76
N LEU A 245 6.37 13.49 1.17
CA LEU A 245 6.01 13.21 -0.23
C LEU A 245 4.76 12.32 -0.36
N GLY A 246 4.38 11.56 0.68
CA GLY A 246 3.31 10.56 0.60
C GLY A 246 1.97 11.15 0.11
N LEU A 247 1.49 12.25 0.69
CA LEU A 247 0.24 12.88 0.25
C LEU A 247 0.39 13.67 -1.05
N HIS A 248 1.57 14.20 -1.35
CA HIS A 248 1.86 14.78 -2.66
C HIS A 248 1.78 13.73 -3.78
N VAL A 249 2.31 12.52 -3.54
CA VAL A 249 2.18 11.38 -4.46
C VAL A 249 0.71 10.99 -4.64
N VAL A 250 -0.06 10.91 -3.55
CA VAL A 250 -1.50 10.63 -3.61
C VAL A 250 -2.21 11.66 -4.50
N TYR A 251 -1.95 12.96 -4.29
CA TYR A 251 -2.54 14.03 -5.08
C TYR A 251 -2.22 13.87 -6.58
N ASN A 252 -0.96 13.62 -6.93
CA ASN A 252 -0.54 13.44 -8.32
C ASN A 252 -1.15 12.19 -8.96
N LEU A 253 -1.19 11.07 -8.24
CA LEU A 253 -1.82 9.84 -8.74
C LEU A 253 -3.30 10.04 -9.03
N VAL A 254 -4.02 10.69 -8.11
CA VAL A 254 -5.46 10.95 -8.28
C VAL A 254 -5.71 11.93 -9.44
N THR A 255 -5.03 13.09 -9.46
CA THR A 255 -5.37 14.17 -10.39
C THR A 255 -4.75 14.00 -11.76
N GLN A 256 -3.50 13.52 -11.84
CA GLN A 256 -2.77 13.44 -13.13
C GLN A 256 -2.90 12.08 -13.80
N LEU A 257 -2.74 10.98 -13.05
CA LEU A 257 -2.78 9.64 -13.63
C LEU A 257 -4.21 9.11 -13.74
N LEU A 258 -4.97 9.16 -12.65
CA LEU A 258 -6.34 8.62 -12.59
C LEU A 258 -7.40 9.61 -13.05
N ARG A 259 -7.04 10.89 -13.30
CA ARG A 259 -7.93 11.95 -13.80
C ARG A 259 -9.15 12.20 -12.90
N GLY A 260 -8.99 12.03 -11.60
CA GLY A 260 -10.01 12.27 -10.59
C GLY A 260 -9.80 13.57 -9.81
N SER A 261 -10.56 13.70 -8.73
CA SER A 261 -10.45 14.79 -7.76
C SER A 261 -10.19 14.24 -6.35
N LEU A 262 -9.56 15.06 -5.52
CA LEU A 262 -9.20 14.72 -4.15
C LEU A 262 -9.47 15.91 -3.24
N ASP A 263 -10.30 15.70 -2.23
CA ASP A 263 -10.59 16.66 -1.18
C ASP A 263 -10.16 16.10 0.18
N CYS A 264 -9.70 17.00 1.07
CA CYS A 264 -9.30 16.68 2.43
C CYS A 264 -10.13 17.48 3.43
N ILE A 265 -10.85 16.79 4.30
CA ILE A 265 -11.63 17.37 5.39
C ILE A 265 -10.99 16.92 6.69
N SER A 266 -10.59 17.87 7.52
CA SER A 266 -9.99 17.59 8.82
C SER A 266 -10.11 18.79 9.76
N ALA A 267 -10.15 18.52 11.05
CA ALA A 267 -10.02 19.51 12.12
C ALA A 267 -9.33 18.86 13.32
N PRO A 268 -8.65 19.63 14.18
CA PRO A 268 -8.00 19.09 15.38
C PRO A 268 -8.96 18.27 16.24
N GLY A 269 -8.57 17.03 16.58
CA GLY A 269 -9.36 16.07 17.35
C GLY A 269 -10.54 15.43 16.62
N LYS A 270 -10.67 15.64 15.30
CA LYS A 270 -11.78 15.10 14.49
C LYS A 270 -11.35 14.05 13.45
N GLY A 271 -10.05 13.67 13.47
CA GLY A 271 -9.49 12.79 12.45
C GLY A 271 -9.38 13.44 11.08
N VAL A 272 -9.24 12.60 10.08
CA VAL A 272 -9.10 13.03 8.68
C VAL A 272 -10.08 12.26 7.80
N GLU A 273 -10.66 12.96 6.82
CA GLU A 273 -11.42 12.36 5.74
C GLU A 273 -10.83 12.79 4.40
N PHE A 274 -10.45 11.82 3.57
CA PHE A 274 -10.11 12.03 2.17
C PHE A 274 -11.27 11.53 1.29
N GLN A 275 -11.76 12.41 0.42
CA GLN A 275 -12.77 12.11 -0.59
C GLN A 275 -12.10 12.08 -1.95
N ILE A 276 -12.02 10.89 -2.57
CA ILE A 276 -11.34 10.65 -3.84
C ILE A 276 -12.37 10.19 -4.86
N GLN A 277 -12.69 11.06 -5.80
CA GLN A 277 -13.64 10.77 -6.89
C GLN A 277 -12.86 10.39 -8.15
N LEU A 278 -13.15 9.24 -8.71
CA LEU A 278 -12.39 8.62 -9.79
C LEU A 278 -13.32 8.10 -10.89
N PRO A 279 -12.92 8.19 -12.18
CA PRO A 279 -13.68 7.57 -13.26
C PRO A 279 -13.63 6.03 -13.16
N ARG A 280 -14.72 5.36 -13.55
CA ARG A 280 -14.76 3.89 -13.61
C ARG A 280 -13.83 3.31 -14.67
N ARG A 281 -13.52 4.09 -15.70
CA ARG A 281 -12.60 3.73 -16.77
C ARG A 281 -11.61 4.84 -16.98
N VAL A 282 -10.35 4.55 -16.72
CA VAL A 282 -9.26 5.46 -17.10
C VAL A 282 -8.90 5.16 -18.55
N LEU A 283 -9.13 6.14 -19.43
CA LEU A 283 -8.74 6.02 -20.83
C LEU A 283 -7.22 5.98 -20.90
N GLN A 284 -6.66 4.95 -21.56
CA GLN A 284 -5.24 4.90 -21.86
C GLN A 284 -4.89 6.12 -22.72
N LEU A 285 -3.96 6.95 -22.22
CA LEU A 285 -3.31 7.94 -23.08
C LEU A 285 -2.54 7.16 -24.14
N GLN A 286 -2.98 7.24 -25.41
CA GLN A 286 -2.12 6.86 -26.53
C GLN A 286 -0.93 7.82 -26.51
N VAL A 287 0.25 7.29 -26.15
CA VAL A 287 1.55 7.99 -26.24
C VAL A 287 2.02 7.90 -27.68
#